data_c0eec81f47b58f02b876db528b39fbc2
#
_entry.id   c0eec81f47b58f02b876db528b39fbc2
#
_cell.length_a   1.000
_cell.length_b   1.000
_cell.length_c   1.000
_cell.angle_alpha   90.00
_cell.angle_beta   90.00
_cell.angle_gamma   90.00
#
_symmetry.space_group_name_H-M   'P 1'
#
loop_
_entity.id
_entity.type
_entity.pdbx_description
1 polymer ?
#
loop_
_entity_poly.entity_id
_entity_poly.type
_entity_poly.pdbx_seq_one_letter_code
_entity_poly.pdbx_strand_id
1 'polypeptide(L)'
;MEGIVSEVVGTSIKLYALMTPPAVLSAFISGTKEYGKKQKVTVAFKTSTAIFIIGVVLYLFGSNLFELFGFTLDAFRIGSGVLLMLTAVALMNDDGSQVHTKREGDISVVPLAIPLGMGPASIGAVMVMGASAEDLHEMLVGVFSLLLAAAGMFLLLCLADGVARVLR
;
A
#
# COMPACT_ATOMS: atom_id res chain seq x y z
N MET A 1 -12.08 -21.96 12.56
CA MET A 1 -11.28 -20.79 13.00
C MET A 1 -9.88 -20.79 12.40
N GLU A 2 -9.17 -21.91 12.33
CA GLU A 2 -7.83 -21.98 11.73
C GLU A 2 -7.80 -21.60 10.24
N GLY A 3 -8.82 -21.95 9.46
CA GLY A 3 -8.92 -21.57 8.05
C GLY A 3 -9.01 -20.06 7.82
N ILE A 4 -9.84 -19.37 8.60
CA ILE A 4 -10.03 -17.90 8.48
C ILE A 4 -8.75 -17.15 8.84
N VAL A 5 -8.07 -17.54 9.91
CA VAL A 5 -6.82 -16.91 10.32
C VAL A 5 -5.75 -17.10 9.24
N SER A 6 -5.64 -18.30 8.68
CA SER A 6 -4.70 -18.58 7.59
C SER A 6 -4.99 -17.74 6.34
N GLU A 7 -6.27 -17.57 6.01
CA GLU A 7 -6.72 -16.78 4.88
C GLU A 7 -6.43 -15.28 5.06
N VAL A 8 -6.78 -14.72 6.22
CA VAL A 8 -6.48 -13.32 6.57
C VAL A 8 -4.98 -13.06 6.54
N VAL A 9 -4.18 -13.92 7.16
CA VAL A 9 -2.72 -13.76 7.18
C VAL A 9 -2.14 -13.88 5.78
N GLY A 10 -2.56 -14.87 4.99
CA GLY A 10 -2.10 -15.06 3.62
C GLY A 10 -2.44 -13.86 2.72
N THR A 11 -3.66 -13.35 2.82
CA THR A 11 -4.10 -12.17 2.06
C THR A 11 -3.37 -10.90 2.52
N SER A 12 -3.15 -10.74 3.82
CA SER A 12 -2.39 -9.62 4.39
C SER A 12 -0.96 -9.58 3.86
N ILE A 13 -0.29 -10.72 3.78
CA ILE A 13 1.08 -10.81 3.26
C ILE A 13 1.12 -10.43 1.79
N LYS A 14 0.16 -10.89 0.98
CA LYS A 14 0.05 -10.53 -0.44
C LYS A 14 -0.15 -9.02 -0.62
N LEU A 15 -1.09 -8.43 0.12
CA LEU A 15 -1.36 -6.98 0.08
C LEU A 15 -0.14 -6.18 0.54
N TYR A 16 0.49 -6.59 1.64
CA TYR A 16 1.70 -5.94 2.15
C TYR A 16 2.84 -5.96 1.12
N ALA A 17 3.06 -7.08 0.44
CA ALA A 17 4.07 -7.19 -0.61
C ALA A 17 3.79 -6.24 -1.80
N LEU A 18 2.51 -6.09 -2.20
CA LEU A 18 2.10 -5.18 -3.25
C LEU A 18 2.25 -3.69 -2.89
N MET A 19 2.26 -3.36 -1.61
CA MET A 19 2.49 -1.99 -1.11
C MET A 19 3.96 -1.55 -1.22
N THR A 20 4.84 -2.36 -1.81
CA THR A 20 6.27 -2.07 -2.01
C THR A 20 6.98 -1.52 -0.76
N PRO A 21 7.03 -2.28 0.36
CA PRO A 21 7.56 -1.80 1.64
C PRO A 21 8.96 -1.19 1.57
N PRO A 22 9.92 -1.73 0.79
CA PRO A 22 11.25 -1.14 0.68
C PRO A 22 11.24 0.27 0.06
N ALA A 23 10.38 0.52 -0.92
CA ALA A 23 10.25 1.83 -1.55
C ALA A 23 9.66 2.86 -0.59
N VAL A 24 8.59 2.48 0.13
CA VAL A 24 7.97 3.33 1.17
C VAL A 24 8.97 3.64 2.28
N LEU A 25 9.71 2.63 2.75
CA LEU A 25 10.73 2.78 3.79
C LEU A 25 11.85 3.75 3.35
N SER A 26 12.36 3.59 2.14
CA SER A 26 13.41 4.45 1.58
C SER A 26 12.94 5.91 1.49
N ALA A 27 11.75 6.13 0.97
CA ALA A 27 11.15 7.47 0.90
C ALA A 27 10.87 8.05 2.28
N PHE A 28 10.41 7.24 3.23
CA PHE A 28 10.19 7.65 4.61
C PHE A 28 11.49 8.09 5.29
N ILE A 29 12.56 7.30 5.20
CA ILE A 29 13.88 7.64 5.77
C ILE A 29 14.39 8.93 5.16
N SER A 30 14.29 9.10 3.84
CA SER A 30 14.72 10.32 3.14
C SER A 30 13.91 11.54 3.55
N GLY A 31 12.59 11.43 3.57
CA GLY A 31 11.68 12.55 3.86
C GLY A 31 11.64 12.95 5.33
N THR A 32 12.05 12.06 6.26
CA THR A 32 12.02 12.32 7.70
C THR A 32 13.39 12.52 8.33
N LYS A 33 14.44 12.77 7.53
CA LYS A 33 15.82 12.93 8.03
C LYS A 33 15.95 13.98 9.13
N GLU A 34 15.23 15.09 8.99
CA GLU A 34 15.27 16.23 9.90
C GLU A 34 14.26 16.13 11.05
N TYR A 35 13.42 15.09 11.05
CA TYR A 35 12.33 14.94 12.01
C TYR A 35 12.79 14.26 13.30
N GLY A 36 12.29 14.77 14.43
CA GLY A 36 12.45 14.12 15.73
C GLY A 36 11.66 12.80 15.81
N LYS A 37 12.03 11.93 16.76
CA LYS A 37 11.38 10.60 16.91
C LYS A 37 9.86 10.66 17.00
N LYS A 38 9.29 11.61 17.76
CA LYS A 38 7.84 11.78 17.88
C LYS A 38 7.19 12.12 16.54
N GLN A 39 7.81 13.02 15.77
CA GLN A 39 7.32 13.40 14.45
C GLN A 39 7.35 12.24 13.46
N LYS A 40 8.42 11.44 13.48
CA LYS A 40 8.53 10.22 12.66
C LYS A 40 7.40 9.24 12.94
N VAL A 41 7.11 8.96 14.20
CA VAL A 41 5.99 8.07 14.59
C VAL A 41 4.65 8.65 14.14
N THR A 42 4.47 9.97 14.25
CA THR A 42 3.25 10.63 13.76
C THR A 42 3.10 10.49 12.25
N VAL A 43 4.17 10.68 11.48
CA VAL A 43 4.16 10.47 10.03
C VAL A 43 3.87 9.01 9.69
N ALA A 44 4.53 8.05 10.36
CA ALA A 44 4.28 6.63 10.17
C ALA A 44 2.81 6.26 10.42
N PHE A 45 2.23 6.78 11.52
CA PHE A 45 0.83 6.54 11.85
C PHE A 45 -0.12 7.13 10.79
N LYS A 46 0.09 8.38 10.39
CA LYS A 46 -0.72 9.04 9.35
C LYS A 46 -0.63 8.30 8.01
N THR A 47 0.57 7.90 7.61
CA THR A 47 0.79 7.13 6.36
C THR A 47 0.02 5.82 6.38
N SER A 48 0.16 5.04 7.45
CA SER A 48 -0.51 3.73 7.56
C SER A 48 -2.02 3.87 7.66
N THR A 49 -2.51 4.89 8.38
CA THR A 49 -3.94 5.20 8.45
C THR A 49 -4.49 5.63 7.08
N ALA A 50 -3.75 6.45 6.33
CA ALA A 50 -4.14 6.84 4.98
C ALA A 50 -4.19 5.62 4.03
N ILE A 51 -3.19 4.74 4.07
CA ILE A 51 -3.17 3.48 3.32
C ILE A 51 -4.40 2.63 3.66
N PHE A 52 -4.71 2.46 4.94
CA PHE A 52 -5.88 1.69 5.37
C PHE A 52 -7.19 2.30 4.89
N ILE A 53 -7.40 3.61 5.08
CA ILE A 53 -8.64 4.31 4.67
C ILE A 53 -8.83 4.21 3.15
N ILE A 54 -7.78 4.51 2.38
CA ILE A 54 -7.82 4.42 0.91
C ILE A 54 -8.12 2.98 0.50
N GLY A 55 -7.44 2.00 1.10
CA GLY A 55 -7.66 0.59 0.82
C GLY A 55 -9.10 0.16 1.09
N VAL A 56 -9.67 0.52 2.24
CA VAL A 56 -11.06 0.18 2.58
C VAL A 56 -12.05 0.85 1.63
N VAL A 57 -11.87 2.13 1.30
CA VAL A 57 -12.73 2.83 0.35
C VAL A 57 -12.70 2.14 -1.02
N LEU A 58 -11.51 1.84 -1.54
CA LEU A 58 -11.37 1.15 -2.82
C LEU A 58 -11.92 -0.28 -2.78
N TYR A 59 -11.77 -0.97 -1.67
CA TYR A 59 -12.28 -2.32 -1.46
C TYR A 59 -13.82 -2.34 -1.48
N LEU A 60 -14.45 -1.42 -0.75
CA LEU A 60 -15.92 -1.36 -0.64
C LEU A 60 -16.61 -0.80 -1.88
N PHE A 61 -15.96 0.15 -2.55
CA PHE A 61 -16.54 0.84 -3.72
C PHE A 61 -15.96 0.40 -5.06
N GLY A 62 -15.04 -0.56 -5.07
CA GLY A 62 -14.39 -1.01 -6.31
C GLY A 62 -15.34 -1.50 -7.37
N SER A 63 -16.34 -2.32 -7.00
CA SER A 63 -17.39 -2.79 -7.93
C SER A 63 -18.20 -1.64 -8.54
N ASN A 64 -18.63 -0.69 -7.72
CA ASN A 64 -19.41 0.47 -8.17
C ASN A 64 -18.60 1.36 -9.13
N LEU A 65 -17.26 1.46 -8.89
CA LEU A 65 -16.38 2.17 -9.81
C LEU A 65 -16.27 1.45 -11.16
N PHE A 66 -16.22 0.12 -11.19
CA PHE A 66 -16.21 -0.64 -12.43
C PHE A 66 -17.50 -0.42 -13.24
N GLU A 67 -18.65 -0.45 -12.57
CA GLU A 67 -19.94 -0.17 -13.20
C GLU A 67 -20.04 1.27 -13.74
N LEU A 68 -19.60 2.24 -12.92
CA LEU A 68 -19.65 3.66 -13.28
C LEU A 68 -18.81 3.98 -14.52
N PHE A 69 -17.61 3.39 -14.62
CA PHE A 69 -16.71 3.61 -15.75
C PHE A 69 -16.93 2.64 -16.92
N GLY A 70 -17.83 1.67 -16.79
CA GLY A 70 -18.10 0.67 -17.81
C GLY A 70 -16.94 -0.29 -18.07
N PHE A 71 -16.02 -0.46 -17.11
CA PHE A 71 -14.93 -1.41 -17.23
C PHE A 71 -15.35 -2.79 -16.72
N THR A 72 -14.90 -3.82 -17.43
CA THR A 72 -15.02 -5.17 -16.91
C THR A 72 -13.91 -5.47 -15.93
N LEU A 73 -14.20 -6.30 -14.92
CA LEU A 73 -13.21 -6.75 -13.93
C LEU A 73 -11.97 -7.36 -14.61
N ASP A 74 -12.18 -8.13 -15.69
CA ASP A 74 -11.08 -8.79 -16.41
C ASP A 74 -10.22 -7.79 -17.19
N ALA A 75 -10.82 -6.77 -17.82
CA ALA A 75 -10.07 -5.70 -18.47
C ALA A 75 -9.18 -4.94 -17.45
N PHE A 76 -9.72 -4.70 -16.25
CA PHE A 76 -8.98 -4.04 -15.19
C PHE A 76 -7.86 -4.92 -14.61
N ARG A 77 -8.08 -6.24 -14.47
CA ARG A 77 -7.05 -7.21 -14.08
C ARG A 77 -5.88 -7.20 -15.06
N ILE A 78 -6.16 -7.21 -16.35
CA ILE A 78 -5.14 -7.15 -17.40
C ILE A 78 -4.38 -5.83 -17.32
N GLY A 79 -5.07 -4.69 -17.26
CA GLY A 79 -4.47 -3.37 -17.19
C GLY A 79 -3.60 -3.18 -15.94
N SER A 80 -4.06 -3.59 -14.77
CA SER A 80 -3.29 -3.52 -13.53
C SER A 80 -2.08 -4.46 -13.54
N GLY A 81 -2.18 -5.64 -14.16
CA GLY A 81 -1.06 -6.55 -14.37
C GLY A 81 0.03 -5.95 -15.28
N VAL A 82 -0.37 -5.30 -16.37
CA VAL A 82 0.56 -4.57 -17.26
C VAL A 82 1.24 -3.42 -16.52
N LEU A 83 0.49 -2.62 -15.75
CA LEU A 83 1.07 -1.54 -14.94
C LEU A 83 2.05 -2.06 -13.90
N LEU A 84 1.74 -3.19 -13.25
CA LEU A 84 2.66 -3.83 -12.30
C LEU A 84 3.96 -4.24 -12.99
N MET A 85 3.88 -4.85 -14.17
CA MET A 85 5.05 -5.24 -14.97
C MET A 85 5.89 -4.01 -15.36
N LEU A 86 5.26 -2.96 -15.88
CA LEU A 86 5.94 -1.73 -16.25
C LEU A 86 6.62 -1.05 -15.04
N THR A 87 5.94 -1.04 -13.89
CA THR A 87 6.51 -0.50 -12.64
C THR A 87 7.71 -1.33 -12.18
N ALA A 88 7.63 -2.65 -12.25
CA ALA A 88 8.73 -3.54 -11.91
C ALA A 88 9.95 -3.30 -12.82
N VAL A 89 9.76 -3.19 -14.13
CA VAL A 89 10.82 -2.86 -15.09
C VAL A 89 11.42 -1.49 -14.82
N ALA A 90 10.58 -0.48 -14.53
CA ALA A 90 11.05 0.86 -14.20
C ALA A 90 11.92 0.87 -12.93
N LEU A 91 11.51 0.14 -11.89
CA LEU A 91 12.28 0.02 -10.65
C LEU A 91 13.62 -0.72 -10.86
N MET A 92 13.67 -1.66 -11.80
CA MET A 92 14.93 -2.37 -12.14
C MET A 92 15.89 -1.49 -12.95
N ASN A 93 15.38 -0.57 -13.75
CA ASN A 93 16.18 0.31 -14.61
C ASN A 93 16.53 1.65 -13.95
N ASP A 94 15.96 1.95 -12.78
CA ASP A 94 16.20 3.21 -12.08
C ASP A 94 17.55 3.12 -11.34
N ASP A 95 18.57 3.79 -11.91
CA ASP A 95 19.92 3.94 -11.34
C ASP A 95 19.93 4.85 -10.08
N GLY A 96 18.92 4.74 -9.23
CA GLY A 96 18.86 5.45 -7.95
C GLY A 96 18.51 6.93 -8.05
N SER A 97 18.04 7.41 -9.19
CA SER A 97 17.45 8.75 -9.29
C SER A 97 16.07 8.76 -8.65
N GLN A 98 16.10 8.81 -7.33
CA GLN A 98 14.93 9.00 -6.49
C GLN A 98 14.17 10.26 -6.93
N VAL A 99 12.87 10.10 -7.09
CA VAL A 99 11.95 11.23 -7.29
C VAL A 99 12.03 12.13 -6.05
N HIS A 100 13.05 12.99 -6.02
CA HIS A 100 13.16 14.08 -5.07
C HIS A 100 12.17 15.18 -5.47
N THR A 101 10.90 14.92 -5.28
CA THR A 101 9.95 16.02 -5.22
C THR A 101 10.07 16.68 -3.86
N LYS A 102 10.87 17.76 -3.79
CA LYS A 102 10.71 18.77 -2.74
C LYS A 102 9.30 19.34 -2.90
N ARG A 103 8.34 18.80 -2.18
CA ARG A 103 7.01 19.38 -2.03
C ARG A 103 6.87 19.84 -0.59
N GLU A 104 6.58 21.12 -0.44
CA GLU A 104 6.07 21.69 0.79
C GLU A 104 4.70 21.07 1.06
N GLY A 105 4.59 20.24 2.10
CA GLY A 105 3.35 19.55 2.48
C GLY A 105 3.59 18.37 3.43
N ASP A 106 2.49 17.79 3.91
CA ASP A 106 2.52 16.60 4.77
C ASP A 106 2.93 15.38 3.92
N ILE A 107 4.17 14.90 4.12
CA ILE A 107 4.76 13.78 3.38
C ILE A 107 4.08 12.43 3.67
N SER A 108 3.23 12.34 4.70
CA SER A 108 2.60 11.10 5.10
C SER A 108 1.54 10.61 4.10
N VAL A 109 0.86 11.53 3.42
CA VAL A 109 -0.14 11.19 2.42
C VAL A 109 0.48 11.19 1.02
N VAL A 110 1.26 12.21 0.68
CA VAL A 110 1.94 12.32 -0.62
C VAL A 110 3.42 12.64 -0.37
N PRO A 111 4.38 11.80 -0.79
CA PRO A 111 4.23 10.60 -1.64
C PRO A 111 4.09 9.26 -0.88
N LEU A 112 4.11 9.24 0.47
CA LEU A 112 4.26 7.98 1.20
C LEU A 112 3.04 7.05 1.10
N ALA A 113 1.82 7.56 1.32
CA ALA A 113 0.62 6.73 1.16
C ALA A 113 0.25 6.56 -0.32
N ILE A 114 0.29 7.64 -1.10
CA ILE A 114 0.03 7.64 -2.54
C ILE A 114 1.20 8.36 -3.23
N PRO A 115 1.86 7.79 -4.25
CA PRO A 115 1.61 6.50 -4.92
C PRO A 115 2.40 5.32 -4.35
N LEU A 116 3.27 5.51 -3.34
CA LEU A 116 4.21 4.47 -2.92
C LEU A 116 3.54 3.34 -2.14
N GLY A 117 2.74 3.66 -1.11
CA GLY A 117 2.06 2.65 -0.29
C GLY A 117 0.84 2.05 -1.01
N MET A 118 0.03 2.90 -1.65
CA MET A 118 -1.11 2.48 -2.48
C MET A 118 -0.84 2.86 -3.93
N GLY A 119 0.06 2.12 -4.57
CA GLY A 119 0.36 2.28 -6.00
C GLY A 119 -0.69 1.61 -6.90
N PRO A 120 -0.59 1.78 -8.24
CA PRO A 120 -1.56 1.22 -9.20
C PRO A 120 -1.80 -0.28 -9.03
N ALA A 121 -0.76 -1.04 -8.71
CA ALA A 121 -0.86 -2.48 -8.48
C ALA A 121 -1.65 -2.83 -7.21
N SER A 122 -1.39 -2.13 -6.11
CA SER A 122 -2.11 -2.32 -4.84
C SER A 122 -3.56 -1.90 -4.97
N ILE A 123 -3.82 -0.75 -5.63
CA ILE A 123 -5.16 -0.26 -5.93
C ILE A 123 -5.92 -1.30 -6.75
N GLY A 124 -5.31 -1.79 -7.84
CA GLY A 124 -5.91 -2.80 -8.69
C GLY A 124 -6.25 -4.09 -7.95
N ALA A 125 -5.32 -4.60 -7.16
CA ALA A 125 -5.54 -5.82 -6.38
C ALA A 125 -6.67 -5.66 -5.35
N VAL A 126 -6.70 -4.52 -4.63
CA VAL A 126 -7.72 -4.23 -3.63
C VAL A 126 -9.10 -4.08 -4.26
N MET A 127 -9.22 -3.36 -5.38
CA MET A 127 -10.49 -3.20 -6.11
C MET A 127 -11.01 -4.53 -6.66
N VAL A 128 -10.13 -5.35 -7.25
CA VAL A 128 -10.48 -6.68 -7.74
C VAL A 128 -10.96 -7.58 -6.61
N MET A 129 -10.25 -7.56 -5.48
CA MET A 129 -10.62 -8.35 -4.30
C MET A 129 -11.98 -7.93 -3.75
N GLY A 130 -12.25 -6.63 -3.66
CA GLY A 130 -13.55 -6.09 -3.23
C GLY A 130 -14.69 -6.42 -4.18
N ALA A 131 -14.46 -6.32 -5.49
CA ALA A 131 -15.45 -6.65 -6.51
C ALA A 131 -15.74 -8.17 -6.63
N SER A 132 -14.84 -9.01 -6.15
CA SER A 132 -14.99 -10.47 -6.13
C SER A 132 -15.55 -11.00 -4.81
N ALA A 133 -15.73 -10.14 -3.80
CA ALA A 133 -16.30 -10.56 -2.51
C ALA A 133 -17.82 -10.73 -2.63
N GLU A 134 -18.28 -11.97 -2.53
CA GLU A 134 -19.70 -12.33 -2.67
C GLU A 134 -20.45 -12.31 -1.32
N ASP A 135 -19.73 -12.64 -0.25
CA ASP A 135 -20.27 -12.81 1.09
C ASP A 135 -19.72 -11.81 2.09
N LEU A 136 -20.49 -11.57 3.18
CA LEU A 136 -20.04 -10.75 4.32
C LEU A 136 -18.76 -11.28 4.95
N HIS A 137 -18.56 -12.60 4.94
CA HIS A 137 -17.36 -13.25 5.42
C HIS A 137 -16.13 -12.80 4.62
N GLU A 138 -16.17 -12.85 3.31
CA GLU A 138 -15.09 -12.41 2.42
C GLU A 138 -14.81 -10.90 2.56
N MET A 139 -15.87 -10.11 2.72
CA MET A 139 -15.73 -8.69 3.02
C MET A 139 -14.98 -8.44 4.32
N LEU A 140 -15.29 -9.15 5.39
CA LEU A 140 -14.60 -9.01 6.67
C LEU A 140 -13.14 -9.48 6.56
N VAL A 141 -12.90 -10.62 5.91
CA VAL A 141 -11.54 -11.12 5.65
C VAL A 141 -10.71 -10.06 4.92
N GLY A 142 -11.26 -9.43 3.89
CA GLY A 142 -10.58 -8.38 3.12
C GLY A 142 -10.23 -7.15 3.97
N VAL A 143 -11.19 -6.63 4.74
CA VAL A 143 -10.97 -5.46 5.61
C VAL A 143 -9.95 -5.77 6.72
N PHE A 144 -10.04 -6.93 7.37
CA PHE A 144 -9.06 -7.34 8.37
C PHE A 144 -7.66 -7.57 7.77
N SER A 145 -7.60 -8.09 6.55
CA SER A 145 -6.33 -8.25 5.83
C SER A 145 -5.68 -6.91 5.49
N LEU A 146 -6.47 -5.92 5.07
CA LEU A 146 -6.00 -4.55 4.85
C LEU A 146 -5.50 -3.89 6.14
N LEU A 147 -6.23 -4.09 7.25
CA LEU A 147 -5.83 -3.59 8.56
C LEU A 147 -4.48 -4.17 8.98
N LEU A 148 -4.31 -5.48 8.83
CA LEU A 148 -3.07 -6.17 9.20
C LEU A 148 -1.89 -5.75 8.30
N ALA A 149 -2.12 -5.58 6.99
CA ALA A 149 -1.12 -5.08 6.06
C ALA A 149 -0.69 -3.64 6.40
N ALA A 150 -1.65 -2.75 6.71
CA ALA A 150 -1.36 -1.38 7.13
C ALA A 150 -0.64 -1.33 8.49
N ALA A 151 -1.01 -2.21 9.43
CA ALA A 151 -0.30 -2.36 10.71
C ALA A 151 1.14 -2.84 10.50
N GLY A 152 1.37 -3.78 9.58
CA GLY A 152 2.70 -4.22 9.17
C GLY A 152 3.53 -3.07 8.61
N MET A 153 2.91 -2.21 7.76
CA MET A 153 3.58 -1.01 7.24
C MET A 153 3.92 -0.03 8.37
N PHE A 154 3.01 0.21 9.31
CA PHE A 154 3.28 1.04 10.48
C PHE A 154 4.47 0.55 11.29
N LEU A 155 4.52 -0.75 11.59
CA LEU A 155 5.62 -1.36 12.32
C LEU A 155 6.96 -1.20 11.57
N LEU A 156 6.96 -1.44 10.26
CA LEU A 156 8.15 -1.24 9.43
C LEU A 156 8.65 0.20 9.51
N LEU A 157 7.76 1.18 9.37
CA LEU A 157 8.13 2.60 9.42
C LEU A 157 8.59 3.04 10.81
N CYS A 158 8.03 2.48 11.88
CA CYS A 158 8.53 2.72 13.24
C CYS A 158 9.94 2.15 13.47
N LEU A 159 10.28 1.04 12.80
CA LEU A 159 11.60 0.42 12.85
C LEU A 159 12.60 1.04 11.86
N ALA A 160 12.20 2.03 11.07
CA ALA A 160 13.01 2.65 10.01
C ALA A 160 14.38 3.14 10.49
N ASP A 161 14.45 3.76 11.68
CA ASP A 161 15.72 4.22 12.25
C ASP A 161 16.69 3.07 12.61
N GLY A 162 16.15 1.90 12.98
CA GLY A 162 16.93 0.68 13.21
C GLY A 162 17.48 0.11 11.90
N VAL A 163 16.61 -0.02 10.90
CA VAL A 163 16.95 -0.53 9.57
C VAL A 163 18.00 0.38 8.91
N ALA A 164 17.83 1.70 8.99
CA ALA A 164 18.77 2.67 8.44
C ALA A 164 20.18 2.59 9.07
N ARG A 165 20.30 2.14 10.32
CA ARG A 165 21.62 1.93 10.97
C ARG A 165 22.33 0.66 10.51
N VAL A 166 21.55 -0.37 10.17
CA VAL A 166 22.08 -1.67 9.70
C VAL A 166 22.54 -1.59 8.24
N LEU A 167 21.91 -0.72 7.44
CA LEU A 167 22.21 -0.54 6.01
C LEU A 167 23.32 0.49 5.74
N ARG A 168 23.88 1.12 6.78
CA ARG A 168 25.04 2.03 6.72
C ARG A 168 26.32 1.31 7.06
#